data_17641e9ded2183b68479110391c53241
#
_entry.id   17641e9ded2183b68479110391c53241
#
_cell.length_a   1.000
_cell.length_b   1.000
_cell.length_c   1.000
_cell.angle_alpha   90.00
_cell.angle_beta   90.00
_cell.angle_gamma   90.00
#
_symmetry.space_group_name_H-M   'P 1'
#
loop_
_entity.id
_entity.type
_entity.pdbx_description
1 polymer ?
#
loop_
_entity_poly.entity_id
_entity_poly.type
_entity_poly.pdbx_seq_one_letter_code
_entity_poly.pdbx_strand_id
1 'polypeptide(L)'
;KIKPAITDRTGESLMSGGDTEMNFWFTLSGWGVKVLKHISFEHFMPKNRMTIEYLHRLHHGFGMTRVLTIVYQDYLANGYKMLPRPSIVRPLHRKRLSYLESVLEGLMQEENHVDERDPESLRKSLRRSALYGEIEMIQNLNWSYRKKLVTIQQNCLALSNAS
;
A
#
# COMPACT_ATOMS: atom_id res chain seq x y z
N LYS A 1 6.90 -14.89 -17.12
CA LYS A 1 6.79 -15.36 -15.73
C LYS A 1 6.55 -14.17 -14.82
N ILE A 2 5.41 -14.12 -14.16
CA ILE A 2 5.04 -13.07 -13.21
C ILE A 2 5.84 -13.26 -11.92
N LYS A 3 6.27 -12.15 -11.31
CA LYS A 3 7.01 -12.13 -10.05
C LYS A 3 6.37 -11.17 -9.06
N PRO A 4 6.22 -11.53 -7.77
CA PRO A 4 5.73 -10.61 -6.75
C PRO A 4 6.66 -9.39 -6.62
N ALA A 5 6.08 -8.20 -6.61
CA ALA A 5 6.76 -6.95 -6.28
C ALA A 5 6.51 -6.55 -4.82
N ILE A 6 5.35 -6.93 -4.29
CA ILE A 6 4.97 -6.72 -2.90
C ILE A 6 5.30 -7.99 -2.13
N THR A 7 6.25 -7.87 -1.21
CA THR A 7 6.61 -8.98 -0.32
C THR A 7 5.73 -8.92 0.91
N ASP A 8 5.10 -10.05 1.25
CA ASP A 8 4.43 -10.18 2.54
C ASP A 8 5.45 -10.24 3.69
N ARG A 9 4.92 -10.17 4.90
CA ARG A 9 5.62 -10.07 6.17
C ARG A 9 6.87 -10.92 6.24
N THR A 10 8.03 -10.28 6.26
CA THR A 10 9.33 -10.94 6.42
C THR A 10 10.08 -10.30 7.58
N GLY A 11 10.44 -11.10 8.57
CA GLY A 11 11.13 -10.62 9.76
C GLY A 11 10.32 -9.59 10.55
N GLU A 12 10.88 -8.43 10.82
CA GLU A 12 10.23 -7.34 11.57
C GLU A 12 9.29 -6.48 10.70
N SER A 13 9.39 -6.59 9.38
CA SER A 13 8.54 -5.81 8.46
C SER A 13 7.12 -6.36 8.47
N LEU A 14 6.15 -5.50 8.79
CA LEU A 14 4.72 -5.79 8.65
C LEU A 14 4.15 -5.30 7.30
N MET A 15 4.98 -5.05 6.31
CA MET A 15 4.51 -4.79 4.96
C MET A 15 3.62 -5.95 4.51
N SER A 16 2.40 -5.65 4.08
CA SER A 16 1.38 -6.64 3.72
C SER A 16 0.65 -6.16 2.48
N GLY A 17 0.31 -7.05 1.58
CA GLY A 17 -0.40 -6.70 0.36
C GLY A 17 -0.17 -7.65 -0.80
N GLY A 18 0.42 -8.82 -0.55
CA GLY A 18 0.57 -9.86 -1.58
C GLY A 18 -0.77 -10.36 -2.10
N ASP A 19 -1.79 -10.45 -1.24
CA ASP A 19 -3.18 -10.73 -1.60
C ASP A 19 -3.77 -9.61 -2.48
N THR A 20 -3.49 -8.37 -2.15
CA THR A 20 -3.90 -7.20 -2.95
C THR A 20 -3.21 -7.21 -4.32
N GLU A 21 -1.91 -7.52 -4.36
CA GLU A 21 -1.17 -7.64 -5.63
C GLU A 21 -1.74 -8.77 -6.49
N MET A 22 -2.10 -9.90 -5.89
CA MET A 22 -2.73 -11.01 -6.59
C MET A 22 -4.08 -10.61 -7.19
N ASN A 23 -4.90 -9.83 -6.48
CA ASN A 23 -6.14 -9.28 -7.01
C ASN A 23 -5.90 -8.38 -8.23
N PHE A 24 -4.85 -7.56 -8.24
CA PHE A 24 -4.45 -6.81 -9.43
C PHE A 24 -4.08 -7.72 -10.60
N TRP A 25 -3.37 -8.81 -10.36
CA TRP A 25 -3.02 -9.76 -11.42
C TRP A 25 -4.25 -10.41 -12.04
N PHE A 26 -5.23 -10.83 -11.24
CA PHE A 26 -6.50 -11.34 -11.76
C PHE A 26 -7.23 -10.30 -12.60
N THR A 27 -7.34 -9.07 -12.11
CA THR A 27 -8.01 -7.98 -12.84
C THR A 27 -7.29 -7.67 -14.15
N LEU A 28 -5.96 -7.61 -14.15
CA LEU A 28 -5.14 -7.37 -15.34
C LEU A 28 -5.23 -8.50 -16.38
N SER A 29 -5.53 -9.72 -15.92
CA SER A 29 -5.77 -10.88 -16.80
C SER A 29 -7.22 -10.99 -17.29
N GLY A 30 -8.03 -9.94 -17.12
CA GLY A 30 -9.43 -9.91 -17.55
C GLY A 30 -10.42 -10.62 -16.60
N TRP A 31 -9.97 -11.08 -15.43
CA TRP A 31 -10.85 -11.71 -14.44
C TRP A 31 -11.50 -10.65 -13.55
N GLY A 32 -12.78 -10.85 -13.26
CA GLY A 32 -13.51 -10.05 -12.29
C GLY A 32 -13.25 -10.52 -10.84
N VAL A 33 -13.18 -9.57 -9.91
CA VAL A 33 -13.15 -9.86 -8.46
C VAL A 33 -14.54 -9.61 -7.88
N LYS A 34 -15.11 -10.60 -7.19
CA LYS A 34 -16.44 -10.54 -6.59
C LYS A 34 -16.38 -10.75 -5.08
N VAL A 35 -17.00 -9.88 -4.33
CA VAL A 35 -17.20 -10.05 -2.88
C VAL A 35 -18.47 -10.89 -2.64
N LEU A 36 -18.32 -12.00 -1.94
CA LEU A 36 -19.41 -12.90 -1.59
C LEU A 36 -19.82 -12.66 -0.13
N LYS A 37 -20.94 -11.96 0.07
CA LYS A 37 -21.40 -11.55 1.41
C LYS A 37 -21.90 -12.69 2.30
N HIS A 38 -22.23 -13.85 1.70
CA HIS A 38 -22.74 -15.02 2.40
C HIS A 38 -21.64 -16.02 2.83
N ILE A 39 -20.41 -15.75 2.45
CA ILE A 39 -19.26 -16.53 2.89
C ILE A 39 -18.58 -15.80 4.04
N SER A 40 -18.46 -16.46 5.16
CA SER A 40 -17.72 -16.01 6.33
C SER A 40 -16.67 -17.06 6.71
N PHE A 41 -15.59 -16.62 7.28
CA PHE A 41 -14.57 -17.49 7.87
C PHE A 41 -14.08 -16.87 9.19
N GLU A 42 -13.71 -17.74 10.11
CA GLU A 42 -13.09 -17.31 11.36
C GLU A 42 -11.60 -17.10 11.16
N HIS A 43 -11.11 -15.94 11.58
CA HIS A 43 -9.69 -15.62 11.54
C HIS A 43 -9.10 -15.66 12.95
N PHE A 44 -8.29 -16.66 13.22
CA PHE A 44 -7.58 -16.71 14.50
C PHE A 44 -6.53 -15.61 14.59
N MET A 45 -6.69 -14.73 15.57
CA MET A 45 -5.74 -13.66 15.85
C MET A 45 -5.02 -13.94 17.19
N PRO A 46 -3.73 -14.24 17.18
CA PRO A 46 -2.98 -14.47 18.42
C PRO A 46 -2.87 -13.19 19.24
N LYS A 47 -2.81 -13.33 20.59
CA LYS A 47 -2.85 -12.18 21.53
C LYS A 47 -1.80 -11.10 21.25
N ASN A 48 -0.60 -11.47 20.84
CA ASN A 48 0.46 -10.52 20.49
C ASN A 48 0.16 -9.65 19.25
N ARG A 49 -0.86 -9.99 18.48
CA ARG A 49 -1.39 -9.19 17.37
C ARG A 49 -2.61 -8.35 17.74
N MET A 50 -3.10 -8.48 18.97
CA MET A 50 -4.26 -7.74 19.50
C MET A 50 -3.81 -6.57 20.38
N THR A 51 -2.70 -5.92 20.03
CA THR A 51 -2.17 -4.76 20.73
C THR A 51 -2.24 -3.52 19.85
N ILE A 52 -2.40 -2.37 20.46
CA ILE A 52 -2.42 -1.08 19.75
C ILE A 52 -1.08 -0.84 19.04
N GLU A 53 0.02 -1.19 19.69
CA GLU A 53 1.35 -1.12 19.07
C GLU A 53 1.44 -1.96 17.78
N TYR A 54 0.89 -3.19 17.81
CA TYR A 54 0.84 -4.02 16.60
C TYR A 54 -0.01 -3.37 15.51
N LEU A 55 -1.15 -2.76 15.85
CA LEU A 55 -2.01 -2.04 14.89
C LEU A 55 -1.27 -0.86 14.25
N HIS A 56 -0.52 -0.08 15.02
CA HIS A 56 0.30 1.01 14.48
C HIS A 56 1.34 0.50 13.49
N ARG A 57 2.09 -0.55 13.84
CA ARG A 57 3.06 -1.17 12.96
C ARG A 57 2.42 -1.75 11.69
N LEU A 58 1.24 -2.33 11.81
CA LEU A 58 0.48 -2.86 10.68
C LEU A 58 0.02 -1.75 9.74
N HIS A 59 -0.52 -0.66 10.27
CA HIS A 59 -0.94 0.49 9.47
C HIS A 59 0.24 1.18 8.79
N HIS A 60 1.37 1.29 9.45
CA HIS A 60 2.61 1.76 8.84
C HIS A 60 3.00 0.87 7.64
N GLY A 61 2.98 -0.45 7.80
CA GLY A 61 3.22 -1.40 6.71
C GLY A 61 2.23 -1.26 5.55
N PHE A 62 0.95 -1.00 5.82
CA PHE A 62 -0.04 -0.69 4.78
C PHE A 62 0.31 0.60 4.03
N GLY A 63 0.79 1.62 4.72
CA GLY A 63 1.28 2.86 4.09
C GLY A 63 2.43 2.60 3.12
N MET A 64 3.42 1.83 3.54
CA MET A 64 4.52 1.43 2.67
C MET A 64 4.05 0.67 1.42
N THR A 65 3.12 -0.26 1.59
CA THR A 65 2.55 -1.05 0.48
C THR A 65 1.76 -0.19 -0.49
N ARG A 66 1.03 0.81 0.01
CA ARG A 66 0.19 1.70 -0.80
C ARG A 66 0.97 2.40 -1.91
N VAL A 67 2.22 2.75 -1.68
CA VAL A 67 3.09 3.38 -2.69
C VAL A 67 3.29 2.46 -3.92
N LEU A 68 3.28 1.16 -3.72
CA LEU A 68 3.40 0.17 -4.80
C LEU A 68 2.04 -0.14 -5.44
N THR A 69 0.99 -0.27 -4.64
CA THR A 69 -0.36 -0.60 -5.15
C THR A 69 -0.96 0.51 -6.01
N ILE A 70 -0.66 1.78 -5.72
CA ILE A 70 -1.06 2.92 -6.56
C ILE A 70 -0.59 2.76 -8.00
N VAL A 71 0.58 2.17 -8.23
CA VAL A 71 1.09 1.97 -9.59
C VAL A 71 0.21 1.02 -10.40
N TYR A 72 -0.30 -0.05 -9.77
CA TYR A 72 -1.29 -0.93 -10.38
C TYR A 72 -2.62 -0.22 -10.63
N GLN A 73 -3.09 0.56 -9.66
CA GLN A 73 -4.34 1.33 -9.77
C GLN A 73 -4.28 2.34 -10.91
N ASP A 74 -3.19 3.10 -11.03
CA ASP A 74 -2.98 4.07 -12.09
C ASP A 74 -2.95 3.38 -13.47
N TYR A 75 -2.33 2.22 -13.56
CA TYR A 75 -2.29 1.45 -14.80
C TYR A 75 -3.69 0.98 -15.23
N LEU A 76 -4.47 0.46 -14.30
CA LEU A 76 -5.85 0.04 -14.56
C LEU A 76 -6.76 1.23 -14.91
N ALA A 77 -6.65 2.34 -14.17
CA ALA A 77 -7.47 3.53 -14.37
C ALA A 77 -7.21 4.21 -15.72
N ASN A 78 -5.97 4.14 -16.23
CA ASN A 78 -5.58 4.75 -17.51
C ASN A 78 -5.79 3.82 -18.73
N GLY A 79 -6.55 2.75 -18.58
CA GLY A 79 -6.90 1.85 -19.67
C GLY A 79 -5.69 1.17 -20.30
N TYR A 80 -4.79 0.67 -19.45
CA TYR A 80 -3.57 -0.03 -19.85
C TYR A 80 -2.55 0.83 -20.64
N LYS A 81 -2.65 2.16 -20.56
CA LYS A 81 -1.63 3.05 -21.09
C LYS A 81 -0.34 2.89 -20.32
N MET A 82 0.77 3.05 -21.02
CA MET A 82 2.11 2.86 -20.49
C MET A 82 2.29 3.52 -19.12
N LEU A 83 2.71 2.74 -18.14
CA LEU A 83 3.19 3.26 -16.86
C LEU A 83 4.30 4.30 -17.12
N PRO A 84 4.31 5.42 -16.39
CA PRO A 84 5.36 6.40 -16.53
C PRO A 84 6.73 5.74 -16.31
N ARG A 85 7.69 6.08 -17.16
CA ARG A 85 9.08 5.61 -17.01
C ARG A 85 9.56 5.89 -15.57
N PRO A 86 10.40 5.03 -14.98
CA PRO A 86 10.91 5.24 -13.61
C PRO A 86 11.50 6.63 -13.36
N SER A 87 11.99 7.30 -14.43
CA SER A 87 12.47 8.70 -14.37
C SER A 87 11.34 9.73 -14.13
N ILE A 88 10.11 9.43 -14.52
CA ILE A 88 8.94 10.32 -14.36
C ILE A 88 8.26 10.09 -13.01
N VAL A 89 8.43 8.93 -12.40
CA VAL A 89 7.84 8.58 -11.10
C VAL A 89 8.38 9.50 -9.97
N ARG A 90 9.65 9.91 -10.03
CA ARG A 90 10.26 10.81 -9.03
C ARG A 90 9.53 12.14 -8.86
N PRO A 91 9.21 12.91 -9.91
CA PRO A 91 8.45 14.16 -9.78
C PRO A 91 7.05 13.95 -9.21
N LEU A 92 6.35 12.87 -9.62
CA LEU A 92 5.04 12.52 -9.10
C LEU A 92 5.11 12.19 -7.60
N HIS A 93 6.12 11.43 -7.19
CA HIS A 93 6.35 11.11 -5.78
C HIS A 93 6.72 12.34 -4.94
N ARG A 94 7.45 13.32 -5.48
CA ARG A 94 7.71 14.57 -4.76
C ARG A 94 6.44 15.37 -4.48
N LYS A 95 5.56 15.52 -5.49
CA LYS A 95 4.26 16.17 -5.30
C LYS A 95 3.41 15.44 -4.27
N ARG A 96 3.41 14.09 -4.33
CA ARG A 96 2.72 13.27 -3.36
C ARG A 96 3.30 13.41 -1.97
N LEU A 97 4.63 13.40 -1.83
CA LEU A 97 5.32 13.59 -0.56
C LEU A 97 4.92 14.90 0.10
N SER A 98 4.99 16.02 -0.62
CA SER A 98 4.58 17.33 -0.12
C SER A 98 3.10 17.36 0.33
N TYR A 99 2.23 16.70 -0.43
CA TYR A 99 0.82 16.55 -0.04
C TYR A 99 0.66 15.71 1.24
N LEU A 100 1.35 14.59 1.35
CA LEU A 100 1.27 13.70 2.52
C LEU A 100 1.81 14.38 3.79
N GLU A 101 2.92 15.12 3.66
CA GLU A 101 3.50 15.91 4.74
C GLU A 101 2.51 16.97 5.24
N SER A 102 1.87 17.71 4.32
CA SER A 102 0.83 18.70 4.68
C SER A 102 -0.39 18.05 5.38
N VAL A 103 -0.84 16.88 4.92
CA VAL A 103 -1.95 16.16 5.58
C VAL A 103 -1.54 15.68 6.97
N LEU A 104 -0.31 15.20 7.11
CA LEU A 104 0.22 14.76 8.41
C LEU A 104 0.31 15.92 9.39
N GLU A 105 0.84 17.07 8.97
CA GLU A 105 0.89 18.29 9.77
C GLU A 105 -0.50 18.73 10.25
N GLY A 106 -1.50 18.72 9.35
CA GLY A 106 -2.89 19.01 9.71
C GLY A 106 -3.43 18.08 10.80
N LEU A 107 -3.20 16.77 10.67
CA LEU A 107 -3.62 15.78 11.67
C LEU A 107 -2.86 15.92 13.00
N MET A 108 -1.64 16.42 13.00
CA MET A 108 -0.88 16.67 14.23
C MET A 108 -1.36 17.94 14.96
N GLN A 109 -1.85 18.94 14.22
CA GLN A 109 -2.39 20.17 14.83
C GLN A 109 -3.77 19.94 15.47
N GLU A 110 -4.58 19.04 14.91
CA GLU A 110 -5.93 18.74 15.42
C GLU A 110 -5.93 17.99 16.77
N GLU A 111 -4.87 17.30 17.13
CA GLU A 111 -4.84 16.39 18.27
C GLU A 111 -3.58 16.56 19.12
N ASN A 112 -3.70 17.28 20.20
CA ASN A 112 -2.64 17.40 21.22
C ASN A 112 -2.55 16.17 22.16
N HIS A 113 -3.57 15.31 22.18
CA HIS A 113 -3.60 14.11 23.02
C HIS A 113 -4.34 12.98 22.31
N VAL A 114 -3.70 11.81 22.21
CA VAL A 114 -4.32 10.60 21.66
C VAL A 114 -4.93 9.80 22.80
N ASP A 115 -6.26 9.75 22.88
CA ASP A 115 -6.95 8.77 23.71
C ASP A 115 -7.19 7.49 22.91
N GLU A 116 -6.37 6.48 23.14
CA GLU A 116 -6.47 5.19 22.44
C GLU A 116 -7.75 4.39 22.78
N ARG A 117 -8.52 4.82 23.79
CA ARG A 117 -9.82 4.24 24.15
C ARG A 117 -10.95 4.83 23.33
N ASP A 118 -10.76 6.04 22.80
CA ASP A 118 -11.72 6.64 21.87
C ASP A 118 -11.50 6.09 20.45
N PRO A 119 -12.52 5.45 19.83
CA PRO A 119 -12.36 4.86 18.50
C PRO A 119 -11.98 5.86 17.40
N GLU A 120 -12.42 7.13 17.51
CA GLU A 120 -12.10 8.14 16.51
C GLU A 120 -10.66 8.64 16.65
N SER A 121 -10.21 8.86 17.88
CA SER A 121 -8.82 9.20 18.20
C SER A 121 -7.87 8.07 17.75
N LEU A 122 -8.20 6.82 18.05
CA LEU A 122 -7.44 5.67 17.58
C LEU A 122 -7.38 5.61 16.04
N ARG A 123 -8.51 5.83 15.35
CA ARG A 123 -8.55 5.84 13.87
C ARG A 123 -7.63 6.90 13.27
N LYS A 124 -7.64 8.11 13.82
CA LYS A 124 -6.74 9.20 13.40
C LYS A 124 -5.28 8.84 13.64
N SER A 125 -4.98 8.26 14.79
CA SER A 125 -3.63 7.81 15.14
C SER A 125 -3.12 6.71 14.20
N LEU A 126 -3.95 5.72 13.87
CA LEU A 126 -3.60 4.68 12.89
C LEU A 126 -3.44 5.25 11.47
N ARG A 127 -4.25 6.26 11.09
CA ARG A 127 -4.07 6.98 9.83
C ARG A 127 -2.72 7.69 9.77
N ARG A 128 -2.27 8.32 10.86
CA ARG A 128 -0.92 8.91 10.95
C ARG A 128 0.16 7.85 10.71
N SER A 129 0.04 6.69 11.35
CA SER A 129 1.01 5.61 11.12
C SER A 129 1.08 5.16 9.66
N ALA A 130 -0.07 5.07 8.98
CA ALA A 130 -0.08 4.77 7.54
C ALA A 130 0.58 5.88 6.70
N LEU A 131 0.34 7.15 7.01
CA LEU A 131 1.00 8.27 6.33
C LEU A 131 2.51 8.25 6.54
N TYR A 132 2.99 7.98 7.75
CA TYR A 132 4.42 7.81 8.01
C TYR A 132 5.03 6.69 7.17
N GLY A 133 4.38 5.54 7.08
CA GLY A 133 4.86 4.44 6.24
C GLY A 133 4.91 4.80 4.75
N GLU A 134 3.93 5.54 4.25
CA GLU A 134 3.90 6.02 2.87
C GLU A 134 5.04 7.03 2.61
N ILE A 135 5.23 7.99 3.50
CA ILE A 135 6.31 9.00 3.43
C ILE A 135 7.67 8.32 3.47
N GLU A 136 7.90 7.43 4.43
CA GLU A 136 9.15 6.68 4.56
C GLU A 136 9.47 5.90 3.28
N MET A 137 8.49 5.20 2.71
CA MET A 137 8.68 4.43 1.48
C MET A 137 9.06 5.32 0.29
N ILE A 138 8.47 6.52 0.20
CA ILE A 138 8.79 7.51 -0.85
C ILE A 138 10.18 8.10 -0.64
N GLN A 139 10.55 8.46 0.59
CA GLN A 139 11.85 9.03 0.93
C GLN A 139 12.98 8.04 0.70
N ASN A 140 12.75 6.77 1.04
CA ASN A 140 13.67 5.66 0.84
C ASN A 140 13.65 5.09 -0.58
N LEU A 141 13.39 5.92 -1.61
CA LEU A 141 13.41 5.53 -3.03
C LEU A 141 14.80 5.04 -3.47
N ASN A 142 15.22 3.92 -2.90
CA ASN A 142 16.47 3.25 -3.16
C ASN A 142 16.37 2.32 -4.40
N TRP A 143 17.47 1.63 -4.70
CA TRP A 143 17.55 0.65 -5.78
C TRP A 143 16.49 -0.46 -5.67
N SER A 144 16.17 -0.92 -4.46
CA SER A 144 15.16 -1.96 -4.21
C SER A 144 13.76 -1.52 -4.67
N TYR A 145 13.36 -0.28 -4.38
CA TYR A 145 12.08 0.27 -4.83
C TYR A 145 12.01 0.36 -6.36
N ARG A 146 13.07 0.84 -7.01
CA ARG A 146 13.13 0.88 -8.49
C ARG A 146 12.97 -0.50 -9.09
N LYS A 147 13.61 -1.51 -8.52
CA LYS A 147 13.46 -2.91 -8.95
C LYS A 147 12.02 -3.39 -8.82
N LYS A 148 11.33 -3.04 -7.73
CA LYS A 148 9.91 -3.35 -7.54
C LYS A 148 9.03 -2.67 -8.59
N LEU A 149 9.25 -1.39 -8.89
CA LEU A 149 8.51 -0.68 -9.94
C LEU A 149 8.70 -1.34 -11.32
N VAL A 150 9.92 -1.70 -11.68
CA VAL A 150 10.19 -2.42 -12.94
C VAL A 150 9.47 -3.76 -12.97
N THR A 151 9.44 -4.48 -11.85
CA THR A 151 8.70 -5.75 -11.73
C THR A 151 7.21 -5.53 -11.95
N ILE A 152 6.60 -4.51 -11.33
CA ILE A 152 5.19 -4.16 -11.53
C ILE A 152 4.92 -3.85 -13.00
N GLN A 153 5.75 -3.04 -13.65
CA GLN A 153 5.61 -2.72 -15.07
C GLN A 153 5.65 -3.97 -15.95
N GLN A 154 6.60 -4.87 -15.70
CA GLN A 154 6.71 -6.14 -16.44
C GLN A 154 5.49 -7.03 -16.23
N ASN A 155 4.96 -7.10 -14.99
CA ASN A 155 3.76 -7.85 -14.68
C ASN A 155 2.55 -7.27 -15.42
N CYS A 156 2.36 -5.94 -15.36
CA CYS A 156 1.26 -5.29 -16.06
C CYS A 156 1.27 -5.58 -17.56
N LEU A 157 2.43 -5.42 -18.21
CA LEU A 157 2.58 -5.69 -19.63
C LEU A 157 2.37 -7.17 -19.98
N ALA A 158 2.87 -8.09 -19.16
CA ALA A 158 2.73 -9.52 -19.40
C ALA A 158 1.28 -10.00 -19.27
N LEU A 159 0.52 -9.43 -18.32
CA LEU A 159 -0.86 -9.81 -18.04
C LEU A 159 -1.85 -9.19 -19.03
N SER A 160 -1.70 -7.92 -19.37
CA SER A 160 -2.58 -7.24 -20.33
C SER A 160 -2.39 -7.70 -21.78
N ASN A 161 -1.26 -8.31 -22.13
CA ASN A 161 -1.06 -8.91 -23.45
C ASN A 161 -1.57 -10.37 -23.55
N ALA A 162 -1.95 -10.97 -22.43
CA ALA A 162 -2.47 -12.33 -22.35
C ALA A 162 -4.01 -12.39 -22.33
N SER A 163 -4.67 -11.25 -22.14
CA SER A 163 -6.13 -11.06 -22.17
C SER A 163 -6.59 -10.58 -23.55
#